data_4bbf4de77279a0513b58b3aac551b3a8
#
_entry.id   4bbf4de77279a0513b58b3aac551b3a8
#
_cell.length_a   1.000
_cell.length_b   1.000
_cell.length_c   1.000
_cell.angle_alpha   90.00
_cell.angle_beta   90.00
_cell.angle_gamma   90.00
#
_symmetry.space_group_name_H-M   'P 1'
#
loop_
_entity.id
_entity.type
_entity.pdbx_description
1 polymer ?
#
loop_
_entity_poly.entity_id
_entity_poly.type
_entity_poly.pdbx_seq_one_letter_code
_entity_poly.pdbx_strand_id
1 'polypeptide(L)'
;SAASDVYKRQPHCGAKAGFTKETDTLDGWFDSGSSHFAAMKKDQGFWPATMYLEGLDQYRGWFQSSLLTAVGALGKGAPFQECVTHGWTVDGEGKAMHKSLGNGVDPAEIFQKYGADMIRLWAGSADYHVDVRCSDKIFKQLSQNYLKFRNTARYCLGNLDGFDADQLTAPAEMEELDRWAVTRLNALMEKCAKAYNDYEFLVVTHAVNDFCVVDMSNFYLDIIKDRLYCEEKDGAKRRSAQTALFLILDLSLIHISEPTRLQLI
;
A
#
# COMPACT_ATOMS: atom_id res chain seq x y z
N SER A 1 21.00 39.71 -4.33
CA SER A 1 20.30 38.68 -3.58
C SER A 1 21.31 37.80 -2.81
N ALA A 2 20.97 37.31 -1.63
CA ALA A 2 21.86 36.55 -0.76
C ALA A 2 22.54 35.34 -1.47
N ALA A 3 21.92 34.79 -2.51
CA ALA A 3 22.50 33.72 -3.33
C ALA A 3 23.73 34.15 -4.14
N SER A 4 23.84 35.41 -4.53
CA SER A 4 25.02 35.92 -5.30
C SER A 4 26.26 36.10 -4.45
N ASP A 5 26.12 36.14 -3.13
CA ASP A 5 27.24 36.37 -2.21
C ASP A 5 27.96 35.11 -1.79
N VAL A 6 27.28 33.95 -1.89
CA VAL A 6 27.85 32.64 -1.51
C VAL A 6 28.90 32.15 -2.50
N TYR A 7 28.89 32.61 -3.76
CA TYR A 7 29.80 32.16 -4.84
C TYR A 7 30.98 33.08 -5.12
N LYS A 8 31.23 34.05 -4.26
CA LYS A 8 32.31 35.03 -4.48
C LYS A 8 33.72 34.52 -4.20
N ARG A 9 33.90 33.25 -3.89
CA ARG A 9 35.22 32.68 -3.60
C ARG A 9 35.41 31.32 -4.27
N GLN A 10 36.35 31.21 -5.15
CA GLN A 10 36.73 29.91 -5.72
C GLN A 10 37.49 29.07 -4.69
N PRO A 11 37.10 27.80 -4.51
CA PRO A 11 37.70 26.90 -3.51
C PRO A 11 39.20 26.65 -3.74
N HIS A 12 39.62 26.57 -5.01
CA HIS A 12 40.98 26.18 -5.39
C HIS A 12 41.92 27.38 -5.59
N CYS A 13 41.47 28.46 -6.15
CA CYS A 13 42.32 29.61 -6.43
C CYS A 13 42.08 30.81 -5.50
N GLY A 14 41.04 30.80 -4.71
CA GLY A 14 40.70 31.90 -3.79
C GLY A 14 40.23 33.18 -4.45
N ALA A 15 40.01 33.21 -5.75
CA ALA A 15 39.56 34.40 -6.48
C ALA A 15 38.28 34.97 -5.88
N LYS A 16 38.21 36.30 -5.71
CA LYS A 16 37.05 37.02 -5.13
C LYS A 16 36.36 37.94 -6.15
N ALA A 17 36.91 38.06 -7.33
CA ALA A 17 36.43 38.92 -8.41
C ALA A 17 36.79 38.32 -9.78
N GLY A 18 36.28 38.90 -10.86
CA GLY A 18 36.51 38.41 -12.22
C GLY A 18 35.58 37.32 -12.68
N PHE A 19 34.46 37.09 -11.99
CA PHE A 19 33.43 36.13 -12.40
C PHE A 19 32.51 36.76 -13.44
N THR A 20 32.22 36.01 -14.49
CA THR A 20 31.18 36.32 -15.46
C THR A 20 29.99 35.43 -15.17
N LYS A 21 28.79 36.01 -15.08
CA LYS A 21 27.54 35.25 -14.89
C LYS A 21 27.24 34.53 -16.18
N GLU A 22 27.10 33.22 -16.10
CA GLU A 22 26.56 32.39 -17.16
C GLU A 22 25.08 32.65 -17.36
N THR A 23 24.60 32.53 -18.58
CA THR A 23 23.19 32.69 -18.94
C THR A 23 22.46 31.34 -19.04
N ASP A 24 23.21 30.28 -19.12
CA ASP A 24 22.63 28.92 -19.16
C ASP A 24 22.01 28.52 -17.84
N THR A 25 20.95 27.73 -17.91
CA THR A 25 20.29 27.16 -16.75
C THR A 25 20.81 25.75 -16.52
N LEU A 26 20.87 25.33 -15.26
CA LEU A 26 21.11 23.95 -14.94
C LEU A 26 19.95 23.09 -15.44
N ASP A 27 20.25 21.87 -15.84
CA ASP A 27 19.24 20.86 -16.16
C ASP A 27 18.35 20.60 -14.95
N GLY A 28 17.04 20.55 -15.15
CA GLY A 28 16.05 20.31 -14.09
C GLY A 28 16.25 18.98 -13.36
N TRP A 29 16.85 18.00 -14.02
CA TRP A 29 17.24 16.73 -13.39
C TRP A 29 18.39 16.87 -12.38
N PHE A 30 19.26 17.87 -12.55
CA PHE A 30 20.27 18.17 -11.54
C PHE A 30 19.64 18.69 -10.26
N ASP A 31 18.68 19.60 -10.36
CA ASP A 31 17.97 20.15 -9.21
C ASP A 31 17.18 19.05 -8.48
N SER A 32 16.39 18.29 -9.20
CA SER A 32 15.61 17.18 -8.64
C SER A 32 16.52 16.07 -8.09
N GLY A 33 17.62 15.77 -8.78
CA GLY A 33 18.61 14.79 -8.35
C GLY A 33 19.32 15.16 -7.06
N SER A 34 19.47 16.45 -6.76
CA SER A 34 20.09 16.92 -5.52
C SER A 34 19.15 17.00 -4.32
N SER A 35 17.87 16.75 -4.51
CA SER A 35 16.84 16.87 -3.45
C SER A 35 17.13 16.00 -2.22
N HIS A 36 17.74 14.83 -2.39
CA HIS A 36 18.17 13.97 -1.29
C HIS A 36 19.14 14.65 -0.32
N PHE A 37 19.95 15.58 -0.81
CA PHE A 37 20.88 16.34 0.03
C PHE A 37 20.25 17.65 0.50
N ALA A 38 19.64 18.41 -0.40
CA ALA A 38 19.11 19.73 -0.10
C ALA A 38 17.94 19.67 0.89
N ALA A 39 16.96 18.79 0.63
CA ALA A 39 15.77 18.68 1.48
C ALA A 39 15.93 17.65 2.59
N MET A 40 16.28 16.41 2.27
CA MET A 40 16.26 15.33 3.25
C MET A 40 17.38 15.48 4.30
N LYS A 41 18.63 15.61 3.86
CA LYS A 41 19.75 15.66 4.78
C LYS A 41 19.85 16.99 5.50
N LYS A 42 19.67 18.10 4.78
CA LYS A 42 19.86 19.44 5.31
C LYS A 42 18.68 19.90 6.14
N ASP A 43 17.46 19.72 5.63
CA ASP A 43 16.26 20.28 6.25
C ASP A 43 15.55 19.31 7.20
N GLN A 44 15.59 18.02 6.90
CA GLN A 44 14.87 17.00 7.68
C GLN A 44 15.79 16.11 8.52
N GLY A 45 17.10 16.17 8.30
CA GLY A 45 18.09 15.50 9.13
C GLY A 45 18.22 13.98 8.92
N PHE A 46 17.56 13.38 7.92
CA PHE A 46 17.71 11.97 7.60
C PHE A 46 18.29 11.75 6.20
N TRP A 47 19.13 10.74 6.07
CA TRP A 47 19.79 10.30 4.85
C TRP A 47 20.47 8.95 5.10
N PRO A 48 20.42 7.96 4.19
CA PRO A 48 19.66 7.95 2.94
C PRO A 48 18.15 7.81 3.11
N ALA A 49 17.37 7.98 2.03
CA ALA A 49 15.96 7.66 2.01
C ALA A 49 15.73 6.17 2.26
N THR A 50 14.66 5.80 2.94
CA THR A 50 14.30 4.40 3.10
C THR A 50 14.01 3.77 1.75
N MET A 51 13.21 4.44 0.91
CA MET A 51 12.80 3.92 -0.38
C MET A 51 12.74 5.02 -1.44
N TYR A 52 13.16 4.68 -2.66
CA TYR A 52 12.85 5.42 -3.89
C TYR A 52 11.82 4.64 -4.70
N LEU A 53 10.71 5.28 -5.05
CA LEU A 53 9.61 4.68 -5.78
C LEU A 53 9.24 5.54 -6.98
N GLU A 54 9.43 5.02 -8.19
CA GLU A 54 9.10 5.69 -9.45
C GLU A 54 8.95 4.70 -10.59
N GLY A 55 8.52 5.20 -11.76
CA GLY A 55 8.45 4.43 -12.99
C GLY A 55 9.82 3.99 -13.53
N LEU A 56 9.82 2.98 -14.36
CA LEU A 56 11.04 2.42 -15.01
C LEU A 56 11.82 3.44 -15.84
N ASP A 57 11.17 4.46 -16.37
CA ASP A 57 11.82 5.53 -17.16
C ASP A 57 12.80 6.36 -16.32
N GLN A 58 12.63 6.40 -14.99
CA GLN A 58 13.49 7.15 -14.09
C GLN A 58 14.91 6.58 -13.94
N TYR A 59 15.20 5.43 -14.50
CA TYR A 59 16.56 4.94 -14.66
C TYR A 59 17.46 5.91 -15.44
N ARG A 60 16.88 6.69 -16.35
CA ARG A 60 17.58 7.76 -17.09
C ARG A 60 17.14 9.17 -16.69
N GLY A 61 16.48 9.31 -15.57
CA GLY A 61 15.99 10.58 -15.05
C GLY A 61 16.43 10.78 -13.60
N TRP A 62 15.45 10.90 -12.72
CA TRP A 62 15.68 11.22 -11.32
C TRP A 62 16.55 10.20 -10.56
N PHE A 63 16.38 8.91 -10.78
CA PHE A 63 17.25 7.90 -10.13
C PHE A 63 18.70 8.06 -10.52
N GLN A 64 18.97 8.26 -11.80
CA GLN A 64 20.34 8.44 -12.31
C GLN A 64 20.97 9.71 -11.73
N SER A 65 20.29 10.83 -11.82
CA SER A 65 20.83 12.11 -11.33
C SER A 65 21.02 12.11 -9.81
N SER A 66 20.09 11.52 -9.05
CA SER A 66 20.22 11.32 -7.60
C SER A 66 21.44 10.47 -7.24
N LEU A 67 21.60 9.33 -7.91
CA LEU A 67 22.74 8.44 -7.65
C LEU A 67 24.08 9.11 -7.98
N LEU A 68 24.16 9.74 -9.14
CA LEU A 68 25.41 10.39 -9.59
C LEU A 68 25.79 11.59 -8.71
N THR A 69 24.83 12.40 -8.27
CA THR A 69 25.12 13.51 -7.35
C THR A 69 25.52 13.01 -5.97
N ALA A 70 24.91 11.95 -5.46
CA ALA A 70 25.30 11.37 -4.18
C ALA A 70 26.70 10.76 -4.20
N VAL A 71 27.00 9.95 -5.21
CA VAL A 71 28.28 9.26 -5.32
C VAL A 71 29.38 10.20 -5.78
N GLY A 72 29.16 10.97 -6.85
CA GLY A 72 30.18 11.83 -7.46
C GLY A 72 30.46 13.10 -6.68
N ALA A 73 29.42 13.82 -6.24
CA ALA A 73 29.60 15.11 -5.57
C ALA A 73 29.81 14.97 -4.04
N LEU A 74 29.15 14.02 -3.40
CA LEU A 74 29.21 13.86 -1.95
C LEU A 74 30.14 12.75 -1.49
N GLY A 75 30.67 11.93 -2.40
CA GLY A 75 31.54 10.79 -2.07
C GLY A 75 30.83 9.75 -1.18
N LYS A 76 29.51 9.66 -1.26
CA LYS A 76 28.67 8.76 -0.46
C LYS A 76 28.15 7.60 -1.33
N GLY A 77 27.52 6.61 -0.71
CA GLY A 77 26.80 5.55 -1.42
C GLY A 77 25.48 6.05 -2.02
N ALA A 78 24.60 5.13 -2.38
CA ALA A 78 23.29 5.44 -2.90
C ALA A 78 22.50 6.31 -1.92
N PRO A 79 21.71 7.29 -2.40
CA PRO A 79 20.90 8.15 -1.54
C PRO A 79 19.61 7.46 -1.06
N PHE A 80 19.46 6.18 -1.29
CA PHE A 80 18.33 5.33 -0.89
C PHE A 80 18.81 3.97 -0.40
N GLN A 81 18.02 3.34 0.45
CA GLN A 81 18.25 1.96 0.91
C GLN A 81 17.61 0.94 -0.03
N GLU A 82 16.40 1.24 -0.48
CA GLU A 82 15.61 0.40 -1.37
C GLU A 82 15.16 1.18 -2.59
N CYS A 83 14.98 0.48 -3.72
CA CYS A 83 14.49 1.07 -4.97
C CYS A 83 13.40 0.16 -5.53
N VAL A 84 12.17 0.68 -5.60
CA VAL A 84 11.02 -0.01 -6.17
C VAL A 84 10.62 0.70 -7.46
N THR A 85 10.45 -0.05 -8.53
CA THR A 85 10.04 0.49 -9.82
C THR A 85 8.73 -0.10 -10.29
N HIS A 86 7.94 0.69 -11.00
CA HIS A 86 6.65 0.26 -11.52
C HIS A 86 6.53 0.55 -13.03
N GLY A 87 5.64 -0.20 -13.70
CA GLY A 87 5.23 0.05 -15.07
C GLY A 87 4.29 1.25 -15.20
N TRP A 88 3.75 1.43 -16.39
CA TRP A 88 2.83 2.53 -16.69
C TRP A 88 1.37 2.15 -16.44
N THR A 89 0.56 3.15 -16.15
CA THR A 89 -0.89 2.99 -16.23
C THR A 89 -1.32 3.22 -17.67
N VAL A 90 -1.95 2.20 -18.26
CA VAL A 90 -2.41 2.21 -19.65
C VAL A 90 -3.94 2.07 -19.70
N ASP A 91 -4.54 2.41 -20.84
CA ASP A 91 -5.99 2.26 -21.01
C ASP A 91 -6.44 0.79 -21.06
N GLY A 92 -7.74 0.54 -21.21
CA GLY A 92 -8.30 -0.81 -21.22
C GLY A 92 -7.79 -1.69 -22.39
N GLU A 93 -7.26 -1.09 -23.45
CA GLU A 93 -6.66 -1.78 -24.59
C GLU A 93 -5.14 -1.95 -24.47
N GLY A 94 -4.52 -1.37 -23.44
CA GLY A 94 -3.07 -1.42 -23.23
C GLY A 94 -2.30 -0.32 -23.94
N LYS A 95 -2.97 0.75 -24.35
CA LYS A 95 -2.33 1.92 -24.97
C LYS A 95 -2.00 2.98 -23.92
N ALA A 96 -0.91 3.71 -24.13
CA ALA A 96 -0.55 4.83 -23.27
C ALA A 96 -1.69 5.88 -23.23
N MET A 97 -1.95 6.41 -22.05
CA MET A 97 -2.96 7.44 -21.85
C MET A 97 -2.42 8.81 -22.27
N HIS A 98 -3.11 9.48 -23.17
CA HIS A 98 -2.78 10.84 -23.61
C HIS A 98 -4.01 11.74 -23.58
N LYS A 99 -3.86 12.97 -23.08
CA LYS A 99 -4.94 13.96 -23.08
C LYS A 99 -5.51 14.21 -24.47
N SER A 100 -4.65 14.20 -25.50
CA SER A 100 -5.04 14.39 -26.90
C SER A 100 -5.88 13.24 -27.49
N LEU A 101 -5.77 12.04 -26.92
CA LEU A 101 -6.53 10.88 -27.34
C LEU A 101 -7.84 10.71 -26.56
N GLY A 102 -8.02 11.46 -25.48
CA GLY A 102 -9.20 11.36 -24.61
C GLY A 102 -9.37 9.98 -23.93
N ASN A 103 -8.30 9.17 -23.89
CA ASN A 103 -8.32 7.82 -23.30
C ASN A 103 -7.84 7.80 -21.85
N GLY A 104 -7.64 8.96 -21.23
CA GLY A 104 -7.30 9.08 -19.81
C GLY A 104 -8.51 8.77 -18.92
N VAL A 105 -8.26 8.17 -17.78
CA VAL A 105 -9.25 7.96 -16.73
C VAL A 105 -9.07 9.05 -15.67
N ASP A 106 -10.11 9.84 -15.41
CA ASP A 106 -10.09 10.82 -14.33
C ASP A 106 -10.37 10.12 -12.99
N PRO A 107 -9.43 10.14 -12.04
CA PRO A 107 -9.66 9.60 -10.70
C PRO A 107 -10.90 10.18 -10.00
N ALA A 108 -11.24 11.44 -10.24
CA ALA A 108 -12.42 12.08 -9.65
C ALA A 108 -13.72 11.40 -10.09
N GLU A 109 -13.85 11.01 -11.36
CA GLU A 109 -15.00 10.26 -11.87
C GLU A 109 -15.11 8.88 -11.22
N ILE A 110 -13.97 8.21 -11.03
CA ILE A 110 -13.93 6.91 -10.36
C ILE A 110 -14.33 7.05 -8.90
N PHE A 111 -13.85 8.09 -8.20
CA PHE A 111 -14.25 8.36 -6.81
C PHE A 111 -15.75 8.58 -6.67
N GLN A 112 -16.35 9.34 -7.58
CA GLN A 112 -17.78 9.59 -7.55
C GLN A 112 -18.60 8.33 -7.83
N LYS A 113 -18.15 7.50 -8.77
CA LYS A 113 -18.89 6.32 -9.23
C LYS A 113 -18.72 5.09 -8.33
N TYR A 114 -17.52 4.85 -7.84
CA TYR A 114 -17.15 3.59 -7.15
C TYR A 114 -16.63 3.81 -5.73
N GLY A 115 -16.25 5.03 -5.35
CA GLY A 115 -15.59 5.35 -4.11
C GLY A 115 -14.06 5.22 -4.18
N ALA A 116 -13.37 5.86 -3.23
CA ALA A 116 -11.90 5.91 -3.20
C ALA A 116 -11.25 4.52 -2.97
N ASP A 117 -11.91 3.66 -2.21
CA ASP A 117 -11.42 2.32 -1.91
C ASP A 117 -11.28 1.44 -3.15
N MET A 118 -12.06 1.73 -4.20
CA MET A 118 -11.93 0.99 -5.46
C MET A 118 -10.62 1.28 -6.18
N ILE A 119 -10.11 2.52 -6.12
CA ILE A 119 -8.80 2.84 -6.69
C ILE A 119 -7.68 2.21 -5.86
N ARG A 120 -7.81 2.24 -4.53
CA ARG A 120 -6.85 1.56 -3.63
C ARG A 120 -6.81 0.06 -3.89
N LEU A 121 -7.98 -0.58 -4.01
CA LEU A 121 -8.08 -1.99 -4.32
C LEU A 121 -7.51 -2.32 -5.70
N TRP A 122 -7.78 -1.48 -6.70
CA TRP A 122 -7.20 -1.62 -8.04
C TRP A 122 -5.67 -1.58 -7.99
N ALA A 123 -5.10 -0.57 -7.32
CA ALA A 123 -3.65 -0.44 -7.19
C ALA A 123 -3.01 -1.64 -6.45
N GLY A 124 -3.63 -2.08 -5.35
CA GLY A 124 -3.14 -3.24 -4.58
C GLY A 124 -3.41 -4.61 -5.22
N SER A 125 -4.31 -4.69 -6.21
CA SER A 125 -4.64 -5.93 -6.92
C SER A 125 -3.95 -6.09 -8.27
N ALA A 126 -3.12 -5.13 -8.66
CA ALA A 126 -2.38 -5.15 -9.91
C ALA A 126 -0.94 -5.62 -9.68
N ASP A 127 -0.38 -6.31 -10.66
CA ASP A 127 1.06 -6.50 -10.75
C ASP A 127 1.71 -5.21 -11.26
N TYR A 128 2.22 -4.41 -10.35
CA TYR A 128 2.81 -3.11 -10.67
C TYR A 128 4.16 -3.19 -11.37
N HIS A 129 4.81 -4.36 -11.42
CA HIS A 129 6.08 -4.55 -12.16
C HIS A 129 5.91 -4.45 -13.68
N VAL A 130 4.68 -4.57 -14.17
CA VAL A 130 4.30 -4.44 -15.57
C VAL A 130 3.30 -3.31 -15.76
N ASP A 131 2.97 -3.01 -17.03
CA ASP A 131 1.96 -1.99 -17.33
C ASP A 131 0.58 -2.41 -16.82
N VAL A 132 -0.07 -1.53 -16.06
CA VAL A 132 -1.35 -1.78 -15.42
C VAL A 132 -2.49 -1.13 -16.18
N ARG A 133 -3.44 -1.94 -16.60
CA ARG A 133 -4.63 -1.44 -17.31
C ARG A 133 -5.60 -0.78 -16.36
N CYS A 134 -6.14 0.36 -16.80
CA CYS A 134 -7.14 1.13 -16.08
C CYS A 134 -8.36 1.38 -16.98
N SER A 135 -9.52 0.90 -16.58
CA SER A 135 -10.77 1.10 -17.34
C SER A 135 -12.00 0.89 -16.44
N ASP A 136 -13.13 1.44 -16.83
CA ASP A 136 -14.42 1.26 -16.14
C ASP A 136 -14.82 -0.22 -15.99
N LYS A 137 -14.51 -1.04 -16.99
CA LYS A 137 -14.75 -2.49 -16.98
C LYS A 137 -13.99 -3.18 -15.84
N ILE A 138 -12.74 -2.77 -15.59
CA ILE A 138 -11.90 -3.34 -14.52
C ILE A 138 -12.49 -2.93 -13.16
N PHE A 139 -12.85 -1.66 -12.97
CA PHE A 139 -13.46 -1.22 -11.71
C PHE A 139 -14.80 -1.90 -11.44
N LYS A 140 -15.61 -2.11 -12.47
CA LYS A 140 -16.86 -2.87 -12.33
C LYS A 140 -16.62 -4.32 -11.91
N GLN A 141 -15.58 -4.96 -12.40
CA GLN A 141 -15.20 -6.30 -11.98
C GLN A 141 -14.66 -6.32 -10.54
N LEU A 142 -13.79 -5.39 -10.20
CA LEU A 142 -13.25 -5.27 -8.85
C LEU A 142 -14.32 -4.97 -7.80
N SER A 143 -15.39 -4.24 -8.17
CA SER A 143 -16.50 -3.98 -7.26
C SER A 143 -17.18 -5.26 -6.76
N GLN A 144 -17.16 -6.33 -7.55
CA GLN A 144 -17.69 -7.64 -7.12
C GLN A 144 -16.80 -8.29 -6.05
N ASN A 145 -15.47 -8.12 -6.14
CA ASN A 145 -14.56 -8.63 -5.11
C ASN A 145 -14.67 -7.79 -3.83
N TYR A 146 -14.77 -6.47 -3.96
CA TYR A 146 -14.99 -5.59 -2.82
C TYR A 146 -16.26 -5.94 -2.04
N LEU A 147 -17.34 -6.27 -2.75
CA LEU A 147 -18.59 -6.71 -2.12
C LEU A 147 -18.42 -7.98 -1.29
N LYS A 148 -17.54 -8.89 -1.69
CA LYS A 148 -17.25 -10.11 -0.91
C LYS A 148 -16.59 -9.76 0.42
N PHE A 149 -15.57 -8.91 0.42
CA PHE A 149 -14.94 -8.42 1.65
C PHE A 149 -15.94 -7.73 2.56
N ARG A 150 -16.69 -6.79 2.00
CA ARG A 150 -17.70 -6.04 2.73
C ARG A 150 -18.79 -6.95 3.33
N ASN A 151 -19.25 -7.95 2.59
CA ASN A 151 -20.28 -8.89 3.07
C ASN A 151 -19.75 -9.79 4.19
N THR A 152 -18.50 -10.25 4.10
CA THR A 152 -17.85 -11.00 5.18
C THR A 152 -17.73 -10.15 6.44
N ALA A 153 -17.22 -8.90 6.31
CA ALA A 153 -17.13 -7.98 7.44
C ALA A 153 -18.51 -7.67 8.05
N ARG A 154 -19.51 -7.41 7.21
CA ARG A 154 -20.88 -7.15 7.65
C ARG A 154 -21.50 -8.33 8.39
N TYR A 155 -21.25 -9.55 7.92
CA TYR A 155 -21.70 -10.77 8.61
C TYR A 155 -21.06 -10.90 9.99
N CYS A 156 -19.73 -10.74 10.07
CA CYS A 156 -19.01 -10.79 11.35
C CYS A 156 -19.54 -9.74 12.32
N LEU A 157 -19.60 -8.47 11.89
CA LEU A 157 -20.14 -7.38 12.71
C LEU A 157 -21.56 -7.62 13.21
N GLY A 158 -22.45 -8.10 12.33
CA GLY A 158 -23.85 -8.34 12.66
C GLY A 158 -24.05 -9.47 13.69
N ASN A 159 -23.04 -10.33 13.88
CA ASN A 159 -23.09 -11.44 14.83
C ASN A 159 -22.29 -11.19 16.12
N LEU A 160 -21.72 -10.00 16.29
CA LEU A 160 -20.99 -9.62 17.50
C LEU A 160 -21.82 -8.81 18.51
N ASP A 161 -23.14 -8.70 18.31
CA ASP A 161 -24.01 -8.02 19.27
C ASP A 161 -23.93 -8.68 20.65
N GLY A 162 -23.66 -7.85 21.68
CA GLY A 162 -23.48 -8.29 23.05
C GLY A 162 -22.19 -9.11 23.32
N PHE A 163 -21.24 -9.12 22.38
CA PHE A 163 -19.91 -9.71 22.57
C PHE A 163 -18.99 -8.71 23.28
N ASP A 164 -18.24 -9.21 24.27
CA ASP A 164 -17.26 -8.42 24.99
C ASP A 164 -15.85 -8.81 24.52
N ALA A 165 -15.17 -7.87 23.88
CA ALA A 165 -13.83 -8.09 23.34
C ALA A 165 -12.75 -8.31 24.43
N ASP A 166 -13.03 -7.91 25.68
CA ASP A 166 -12.15 -8.16 26.81
C ASP A 166 -12.29 -9.58 27.39
N GLN A 167 -13.30 -10.35 26.91
CA GLN A 167 -13.63 -11.71 27.37
C GLN A 167 -13.59 -12.72 26.23
N LEU A 168 -12.44 -12.85 25.60
CA LEU A 168 -12.23 -13.85 24.55
C LEU A 168 -12.25 -15.27 25.13
N THR A 169 -12.86 -16.20 24.42
CA THR A 169 -12.77 -17.63 24.72
C THR A 169 -11.33 -18.09 24.55
N ALA A 170 -10.76 -18.72 25.57
CA ALA A 170 -9.40 -19.24 25.49
C ALA A 170 -9.25 -20.28 24.35
N PRO A 171 -8.11 -20.36 23.65
CA PRO A 171 -7.94 -21.27 22.53
C PRO A 171 -8.22 -22.74 22.86
N ALA A 172 -7.93 -23.18 24.10
CA ALA A 172 -8.18 -24.54 24.56
C ALA A 172 -9.69 -24.82 24.77
N GLU A 173 -10.49 -23.79 25.01
CA GLU A 173 -11.93 -23.88 25.26
C GLU A 173 -12.77 -23.62 24.01
N MET A 174 -12.14 -23.15 22.92
CA MET A 174 -12.83 -22.93 21.66
C MET A 174 -13.26 -24.27 21.04
N GLU A 175 -14.39 -24.25 20.34
CA GLU A 175 -14.85 -25.35 19.50
C GLU A 175 -13.80 -25.63 18.38
N GLU A 176 -13.69 -26.87 17.96
CA GLU A 176 -12.69 -27.32 16.98
C GLU A 176 -12.74 -26.52 15.66
N LEU A 177 -13.94 -26.27 15.16
CA LEU A 177 -14.14 -25.50 13.92
C LEU A 177 -13.70 -24.03 14.07
N ASP A 178 -13.87 -23.45 15.26
CA ASP A 178 -13.47 -22.07 15.54
C ASP A 178 -11.93 -21.97 15.65
N ARG A 179 -11.29 -22.96 16.27
CA ARG A 179 -9.82 -23.08 16.25
C ARG A 179 -9.27 -23.23 14.83
N TRP A 180 -9.96 -24.04 13.99
CA TRP A 180 -9.59 -24.16 12.58
C TRP A 180 -9.65 -22.80 11.89
N ALA A 181 -10.73 -22.03 12.07
CA ALA A 181 -10.87 -20.70 11.45
C ALA A 181 -9.75 -19.73 11.89
N VAL A 182 -9.42 -19.72 13.19
CA VAL A 182 -8.29 -18.90 13.71
C VAL A 182 -6.94 -19.40 13.17
N THR A 183 -6.75 -20.70 13.00
CA THR A 183 -5.54 -21.25 12.38
C THR A 183 -5.41 -20.81 10.92
N ARG A 184 -6.50 -20.80 10.15
CA ARG A 184 -6.53 -20.27 8.79
C ARG A 184 -6.22 -18.78 8.74
N LEU A 185 -6.73 -18.01 9.71
CA LEU A 185 -6.42 -16.60 9.87
C LEU A 185 -4.91 -16.39 10.12
N ASN A 186 -4.30 -17.14 11.03
CA ASN A 186 -2.87 -17.04 11.31
C ASN A 186 -2.02 -17.33 10.06
N ALA A 187 -2.35 -18.37 9.30
CA ALA A 187 -1.69 -18.66 8.04
C ALA A 187 -1.84 -17.53 7.00
N LEU A 188 -3.03 -16.89 6.95
CA LEU A 188 -3.25 -15.70 6.12
C LEU A 188 -2.35 -14.55 6.56
N MET A 189 -2.27 -14.28 7.86
CA MET A 189 -1.43 -13.19 8.41
C MET A 189 0.04 -13.38 8.08
N GLU A 190 0.58 -14.59 8.27
CA GLU A 190 1.97 -14.91 7.92
C GLU A 190 2.24 -14.70 6.42
N LYS A 191 1.33 -15.17 5.57
CA LYS A 191 1.42 -14.99 4.12
C LYS A 191 1.38 -13.52 3.72
N CYS A 192 0.47 -12.74 4.31
CA CYS A 192 0.36 -11.32 4.03
C CYS A 192 1.56 -10.52 4.54
N ALA A 193 2.04 -10.80 5.76
CA ALA A 193 3.23 -10.16 6.32
C ALA A 193 4.47 -10.40 5.43
N LYS A 194 4.67 -11.64 4.97
CA LYS A 194 5.73 -11.94 4.01
C LYS A 194 5.55 -11.16 2.72
N ALA A 195 4.36 -11.17 2.14
CA ALA A 195 4.08 -10.49 0.87
C ALA A 195 4.27 -8.96 0.96
N TYR A 196 3.90 -8.33 2.10
CA TYR A 196 4.19 -6.91 2.34
C TYR A 196 5.68 -6.62 2.41
N ASN A 197 6.46 -7.46 3.10
CA ASN A 197 7.91 -7.31 3.19
C ASN A 197 8.61 -7.47 1.82
N ASP A 198 8.03 -8.30 0.96
CA ASP A 198 8.53 -8.55 -0.40
C ASP A 198 7.93 -7.57 -1.44
N TYR A 199 7.08 -6.60 -1.02
CA TYR A 199 6.33 -5.67 -1.88
C TYR A 199 5.38 -6.34 -2.89
N GLU A 200 4.91 -7.55 -2.57
CA GLU A 200 4.01 -8.36 -3.41
C GLU A 200 2.53 -8.12 -3.07
N PHE A 201 2.03 -6.92 -3.28
CA PHE A 201 0.67 -6.50 -2.87
C PHE A 201 -0.44 -7.31 -3.53
N LEU A 202 -0.23 -7.75 -4.77
CA LEU A 202 -1.16 -8.64 -5.48
C LEU A 202 -1.40 -9.94 -4.70
N VAL A 203 -0.36 -10.50 -4.09
CA VAL A 203 -0.46 -11.72 -3.27
C VAL A 203 -1.33 -11.49 -2.04
N VAL A 204 -1.23 -10.32 -1.39
CA VAL A 204 -2.07 -9.93 -0.25
C VAL A 204 -3.54 -9.89 -0.67
N THR A 205 -3.85 -9.18 -1.76
CA THR A 205 -5.23 -9.03 -2.24
C THR A 205 -5.86 -10.37 -2.60
N HIS A 206 -5.11 -11.24 -3.27
CA HIS A 206 -5.59 -12.59 -3.61
C HIS A 206 -5.80 -13.45 -2.36
N ALA A 207 -4.84 -13.45 -1.42
CA ALA A 207 -4.94 -14.24 -0.20
C ALA A 207 -6.16 -13.85 0.65
N VAL A 208 -6.41 -12.55 0.81
CA VAL A 208 -7.59 -12.05 1.54
C VAL A 208 -8.88 -12.40 0.82
N ASN A 209 -8.91 -12.30 -0.53
CA ASN A 209 -10.09 -12.69 -1.31
C ASN A 209 -10.39 -14.19 -1.13
N ASP A 210 -9.40 -15.04 -1.24
CA ASP A 210 -9.58 -16.49 -1.11
C ASP A 210 -10.03 -16.86 0.30
N PHE A 211 -9.45 -16.26 1.32
CA PHE A 211 -9.88 -16.45 2.70
C PHE A 211 -11.35 -16.04 2.90
N CYS A 212 -11.75 -14.86 2.43
CA CYS A 212 -13.15 -14.41 2.57
C CYS A 212 -14.14 -15.27 1.81
N VAL A 213 -13.74 -15.76 0.63
CA VAL A 213 -14.66 -16.53 -0.23
C VAL A 213 -14.66 -18.01 0.13
N VAL A 214 -13.48 -18.63 0.15
CA VAL A 214 -13.36 -20.09 0.29
C VAL A 214 -13.48 -20.50 1.74
N ASP A 215 -12.60 -19.96 2.59
CA ASP A 215 -12.55 -20.39 4.00
C ASP A 215 -13.76 -19.86 4.78
N MET A 216 -14.14 -18.59 4.58
CA MET A 216 -15.21 -17.95 5.34
C MET A 216 -16.58 -18.19 4.72
N SER A 217 -16.91 -17.58 3.59
CA SER A 217 -18.28 -17.55 3.07
C SER A 217 -18.78 -18.92 2.65
N ASN A 218 -17.94 -19.73 1.99
CA ASN A 218 -18.35 -21.04 1.45
C ASN A 218 -18.28 -22.16 2.47
N PHE A 219 -17.67 -21.96 3.63
CA PHE A 219 -17.48 -23.01 4.61
C PHE A 219 -17.81 -22.55 6.03
N TYR A 220 -16.92 -21.79 6.68
CA TYR A 220 -17.02 -21.51 8.10
C TYR A 220 -18.30 -20.79 8.50
N LEU A 221 -18.62 -19.66 7.85
CA LEU A 221 -19.76 -18.82 8.19
C LEU A 221 -21.10 -19.53 7.94
N ASP A 222 -21.15 -20.48 7.02
CA ASP A 222 -22.36 -21.27 6.77
C ASP A 222 -22.62 -22.25 7.90
N ILE A 223 -21.60 -22.96 8.35
CA ILE A 223 -21.71 -24.00 9.38
C ILE A 223 -22.04 -23.42 10.75
N ILE A 224 -21.48 -22.26 11.11
CA ILE A 224 -21.66 -21.71 12.46
C ILE A 224 -23.02 -21.01 12.68
N LYS A 225 -23.88 -20.92 11.65
CA LYS A 225 -25.19 -20.24 11.73
C LYS A 225 -26.05 -20.78 12.87
N ASP A 226 -26.14 -22.10 13.02
CA ASP A 226 -26.95 -22.70 14.08
C ASP A 226 -26.46 -22.28 15.47
N ARG A 227 -25.15 -22.21 15.70
CA ARG A 227 -24.59 -21.76 16.98
C ARG A 227 -24.84 -20.28 17.23
N LEU A 228 -24.80 -19.45 16.20
CA LEU A 228 -25.01 -18.01 16.34
C LEU A 228 -26.50 -17.66 16.57
N TYR A 229 -27.41 -18.42 15.99
CA TYR A 229 -28.87 -18.08 16.00
C TYR A 229 -29.71 -18.91 16.95
N CYS A 230 -29.30 -20.15 17.25
CA CYS A 230 -30.10 -21.07 18.06
C CYS A 230 -29.56 -21.30 19.49
N GLU A 231 -28.25 -21.05 19.72
CA GLU A 231 -27.67 -21.20 21.06
C GLU A 231 -28.04 -20.02 21.97
N GLU A 232 -28.00 -20.25 23.27
CA GLU A 232 -28.21 -19.21 24.28
C GLU A 232 -27.29 -18.05 24.08
N LYS A 233 -27.74 -16.84 24.41
CA LYS A 233 -26.98 -15.60 24.20
C LYS A 233 -25.58 -15.65 24.79
N ASP A 234 -25.41 -16.21 25.98
CA ASP A 234 -24.16 -16.35 26.71
C ASP A 234 -23.60 -17.79 26.68
N GLY A 235 -24.12 -18.64 25.79
CA GLY A 235 -23.69 -20.02 25.64
C GLY A 235 -22.21 -20.12 25.17
N ALA A 236 -21.48 -21.08 25.77
CA ALA A 236 -20.04 -21.25 25.49
C ALA A 236 -19.75 -21.45 23.99
N LYS A 237 -20.57 -22.24 23.30
CA LYS A 237 -20.38 -22.48 21.85
C LYS A 237 -20.59 -21.22 21.01
N ARG A 238 -21.57 -20.39 21.38
CA ARG A 238 -21.81 -19.12 20.72
C ARG A 238 -20.66 -18.15 20.98
N ARG A 239 -20.19 -18.06 22.21
CA ARG A 239 -19.03 -17.20 22.57
C ARG A 239 -17.76 -17.64 21.87
N SER A 240 -17.54 -18.95 21.72
CA SER A 240 -16.43 -19.48 20.92
C SER A 240 -16.47 -18.99 19.48
N ALA A 241 -17.64 -19.13 18.81
CA ALA A 241 -17.81 -18.63 17.44
C ALA A 241 -17.65 -17.10 17.35
N GLN A 242 -18.22 -16.34 18.28
CA GLN A 242 -18.07 -14.88 18.32
C GLN A 242 -16.62 -14.46 18.51
N THR A 243 -15.85 -15.16 19.36
CA THR A 243 -14.41 -14.92 19.51
C THR A 243 -13.68 -15.08 18.18
N ALA A 244 -13.96 -16.18 17.45
CA ALA A 244 -13.35 -16.38 16.12
C ALA A 244 -13.77 -15.29 15.12
N LEU A 245 -15.05 -14.90 15.07
CA LEU A 245 -15.54 -13.83 14.20
C LEU A 245 -14.88 -12.48 14.52
N PHE A 246 -14.73 -12.17 15.80
CA PHE A 246 -14.04 -10.94 16.24
C PHE A 246 -12.59 -10.93 15.78
N LEU A 247 -11.83 -12.00 16.04
CA LEU A 247 -10.44 -12.10 15.62
C LEU A 247 -10.29 -12.02 14.10
N ILE A 248 -11.19 -12.67 13.35
CA ILE A 248 -11.18 -12.61 11.89
C ILE A 248 -11.44 -11.18 11.41
N LEU A 249 -12.43 -10.49 11.97
CA LEU A 249 -12.75 -9.12 11.59
C LEU A 249 -11.61 -8.16 11.91
N ASP A 250 -11.12 -8.21 13.14
CA ASP A 250 -10.06 -7.32 13.64
C ASP A 250 -8.75 -7.52 12.86
N LEU A 251 -8.24 -8.74 12.79
CA LEU A 251 -6.94 -9.01 12.22
C LEU A 251 -6.93 -9.04 10.68
N SER A 252 -7.95 -9.61 10.02
CA SER A 252 -7.94 -9.71 8.56
C SER A 252 -8.40 -8.46 7.85
N LEU A 253 -9.47 -7.84 8.30
CA LEU A 253 -10.12 -6.74 7.60
C LEU A 253 -9.66 -5.37 8.07
N ILE A 254 -9.21 -5.24 9.32
CA ILE A 254 -8.69 -3.99 9.87
C ILE A 254 -7.17 -3.94 9.75
N HIS A 255 -6.46 -4.94 10.28
CA HIS A 255 -4.99 -4.89 10.37
C HIS A 255 -4.27 -5.28 9.08
N ILE A 256 -4.78 -6.26 8.33
CA ILE A 256 -4.14 -6.68 7.06
C ILE A 256 -4.48 -5.73 5.93
N SER A 257 -5.73 -5.26 5.85
CA SER A 257 -6.18 -4.42 4.72
C SER A 257 -5.78 -2.94 4.86
N GLU A 258 -5.51 -2.45 6.07
CA GLU A 258 -5.08 -1.08 6.33
C GLU A 258 -3.99 -0.99 7.43
N PRO A 259 -2.79 -1.55 7.24
CA PRO A 259 -1.75 -1.60 8.29
C PRO A 259 -1.26 -0.22 8.73
N THR A 260 -1.43 0.81 7.92
CA THR A 260 -0.97 2.17 8.20
C THR A 260 -1.89 2.96 9.13
N ARG A 261 -3.16 2.61 9.24
CA ARG A 261 -4.13 3.36 10.05
C ARG A 261 -3.97 3.15 11.55
N LEU A 262 -3.36 2.04 11.95
CA LEU A 262 -3.14 1.66 13.35
C LEU A 262 -1.91 2.31 14.00
N GLN A 263 -1.02 2.90 13.22
CA GLN A 263 0.12 3.65 13.77
C GLN A 263 -0.24 5.09 14.18
N LEU A 264 -1.47 5.52 13.95
CA LEU A 264 -1.94 6.89 14.21
C LEU A 264 -3.03 6.97 15.32
N ILE A 265 -3.35 5.89 15.99
CA ILE A 265 -4.17 5.84 17.20
C ILE A 265 -3.33 5.34 18.37
#